data_3502f9a80e55b18df4991f8ca9417a5c
#
_entry.id   3502f9a80e55b18df4991f8ca9417a5c
#
_cell.length_a   1.000
_cell.length_b   1.000
_cell.length_c   1.000
_cell.angle_alpha   90.00
_cell.angle_beta   90.00
_cell.angle_gamma   90.00
#
_symmetry.space_group_name_H-M   'P 1'
#
loop_
_entity.id
_entity.type
_entity.pdbx_description
1 polymer ?
#
loop_
_entity_poly.entity_id
_entity_poly.type
_entity_poly.pdbx_seq_one_letter_code
_entity_poly.pdbx_strand_id
1 'polypeptide(L)'
;VAVNNTADSYEKSKGVYAVGAGAKIKLPMLAKGDALYLTAAYASGMTEYTTNWTSFKSSAYLRDVGGYVINHPSLVAELTGLEKVKSWAVAGLFEHYWAPQYRSVVFASYGQIDAPKGAKARAWNGTTSFGDATAWNVGTNFAWLPTRGFEIGVEVIYARVTQDVALTANATSFSSKSDGNVTGRLRVERTF
;
A
#
# COMPACT_ATOMS: atom_id res chain seq x y z
N VAL A 1 -13.33 -47.38 -1.31
CA VAL A 1 -13.58 -45.92 -1.24
C VAL A 1 -12.83 -45.30 -2.39
N ALA A 2 -13.54 -44.99 -3.50
CA ALA A 2 -12.95 -44.31 -4.64
C ALA A 2 -12.74 -42.84 -4.27
N VAL A 3 -11.48 -42.41 -4.19
CA VAL A 3 -11.11 -40.99 -4.14
C VAL A 3 -11.25 -40.48 -5.57
N ASN A 4 -12.35 -39.80 -5.87
CA ASN A 4 -12.49 -39.06 -7.10
C ASN A 4 -11.46 -37.92 -7.07
N ASN A 5 -10.37 -38.11 -7.78
CA ASN A 5 -9.39 -37.08 -8.08
C ASN A 5 -10.04 -36.15 -9.11
N THR A 6 -10.73 -35.12 -8.65
CA THR A 6 -11.14 -33.97 -9.49
C THR A 6 -9.99 -33.03 -9.69
N ALA A 7 -8.84 -33.56 -10.17
CA ALA A 7 -7.64 -32.76 -10.47
C ALA A 7 -7.77 -31.97 -11.78
N ASP A 8 -8.82 -32.15 -12.57
CA ASP A 8 -8.92 -31.59 -13.92
C ASP A 8 -9.58 -30.21 -14.03
N SER A 9 -9.94 -29.58 -12.91
CA SER A 9 -10.60 -28.26 -12.98
C SER A 9 -9.69 -27.06 -12.75
N TYR A 10 -8.39 -27.27 -12.56
CA TYR A 10 -7.42 -26.17 -12.37
C TYR A 10 -6.74 -25.68 -13.65
N GLU A 11 -7.23 -26.08 -14.80
CA GLU A 11 -6.60 -25.85 -16.10
C GLU A 11 -6.81 -24.49 -16.75
N LYS A 12 -7.08 -23.43 -16.03
CA LYS A 12 -6.93 -22.10 -16.64
C LYS A 12 -6.02 -21.25 -15.80
N SER A 13 -4.74 -21.28 -16.13
CA SER A 13 -3.79 -20.27 -15.65
C SER A 13 -4.27 -18.89 -16.10
N LYS A 14 -4.92 -18.15 -15.21
CA LYS A 14 -5.28 -16.75 -15.49
C LYS A 14 -3.98 -15.94 -15.37
N GLY A 15 -3.50 -15.38 -16.47
CA GLY A 15 -2.34 -14.49 -16.47
C GLY A 15 -2.51 -13.40 -15.42
N VAL A 16 -1.51 -13.20 -14.58
CA VAL A 16 -1.47 -12.13 -13.57
C VAL A 16 -0.54 -11.02 -14.05
N TYR A 17 -0.82 -9.78 -13.71
CA TYR A 17 0.01 -8.65 -14.11
C TYR A 17 -0.10 -7.49 -13.13
N ALA A 18 0.95 -6.68 -13.11
CA ALA A 18 0.97 -5.38 -12.47
C ALA A 18 1.58 -4.36 -13.42
N VAL A 19 1.09 -3.14 -13.38
CA VAL A 19 1.62 -2.01 -14.13
C VAL A 19 1.68 -0.80 -13.20
N GLY A 20 2.76 -0.03 -13.31
CA GLY A 20 2.94 1.18 -12.52
C GLY A 20 3.72 2.22 -13.30
N ALA A 21 3.49 3.47 -12.94
CA ALA A 21 4.19 4.61 -13.49
C ALA A 21 4.51 5.61 -12.37
N GLY A 22 5.58 6.36 -12.55
CA GLY A 22 5.96 7.43 -11.63
C GLY A 22 6.58 8.60 -12.36
N ALA A 23 6.45 9.78 -11.79
CA ALA A 23 7.03 11.02 -12.29
C ALA A 23 7.73 11.78 -11.16
N LYS A 24 8.89 12.36 -11.47
CA LYS A 24 9.57 13.35 -10.63
C LYS A 24 9.56 14.67 -11.36
N ILE A 25 8.90 15.68 -10.81
CA ILE A 25 8.81 17.03 -11.35
C ILE A 25 9.70 17.92 -10.48
N LYS A 26 10.77 18.45 -11.06
CA LYS A 26 11.64 19.40 -10.38
C LYS A 26 10.97 20.79 -10.38
N LEU A 27 10.97 21.45 -9.24
CA LEU A 27 10.31 22.75 -9.03
C LEU A 27 11.31 23.83 -8.57
N PRO A 28 12.37 24.08 -9.34
CA PRO A 28 13.42 25.02 -8.94
C PRO A 28 12.93 26.48 -8.80
N MET A 29 11.72 26.78 -9.33
CA MET A 29 11.08 28.09 -9.19
C MET A 29 10.58 28.34 -7.75
N LEU A 30 10.37 27.30 -6.93
CA LEU A 30 9.99 27.46 -5.53
C LEU A 30 11.23 27.56 -4.65
N ALA A 31 12.08 26.53 -4.68
CA ALA A 31 13.40 26.56 -4.09
C ALA A 31 14.34 25.58 -4.81
N LYS A 32 15.65 25.84 -4.72
CA LYS A 32 16.66 24.96 -5.31
C LYS A 32 16.66 23.61 -4.61
N GLY A 33 16.24 22.57 -5.33
CA GLY A 33 16.15 21.19 -4.82
C GLY A 33 14.72 20.70 -4.69
N ASP A 34 13.73 21.57 -4.73
CA ASP A 34 12.33 21.20 -4.63
C ASP A 34 11.89 20.23 -5.73
N ALA A 35 11.09 19.27 -5.33
CA ALA A 35 10.55 18.29 -6.26
C ALA A 35 9.21 17.73 -5.79
N LEU A 36 8.35 17.46 -6.76
CA LEU A 36 7.12 16.68 -6.60
C LEU A 36 7.32 15.29 -7.20
N TYR A 37 7.00 14.27 -6.44
CA TYR A 37 7.02 12.88 -6.88
C TYR A 37 5.59 12.36 -6.89
N LEU A 38 5.20 11.72 -7.97
CA LEU A 38 3.90 11.10 -8.14
C LEU A 38 4.09 9.66 -8.59
N THR A 39 3.30 8.74 -8.05
CA THR A 39 3.29 7.35 -8.49
C THR A 39 1.86 6.82 -8.54
N ALA A 40 1.62 5.90 -9.47
CA ALA A 40 0.39 5.14 -9.56
C ALA A 40 0.72 3.70 -9.97
N ALA A 41 -0.02 2.74 -9.43
CA ALA A 41 0.11 1.34 -9.78
C ALA A 41 -1.26 0.66 -9.82
N TYR A 42 -1.39 -0.32 -10.68
CA TYR A 42 -2.54 -1.22 -10.77
C TYR A 42 -2.04 -2.65 -10.86
N ALA A 43 -2.73 -3.58 -10.19
CA ALA A 43 -2.40 -4.99 -10.24
C ALA A 43 -3.65 -5.86 -10.35
N SER A 44 -3.52 -6.98 -11.03
CA SER A 44 -4.53 -8.02 -11.16
C SER A 44 -3.90 -9.38 -10.87
N GLY A 45 -4.18 -9.95 -9.69
CA GLY A 45 -3.57 -11.18 -9.21
C GLY A 45 -2.14 -11.01 -8.65
N MET A 46 -1.71 -9.75 -8.40
CA MET A 46 -0.39 -9.41 -7.85
C MET A 46 -0.51 -8.21 -6.90
N THR A 47 -1.35 -8.34 -5.87
CA THR A 47 -1.70 -7.22 -4.98
C THR A 47 -0.52 -6.63 -4.23
N GLU A 48 0.56 -7.38 -4.03
CA GLU A 48 1.79 -6.91 -3.39
C GLU A 48 2.44 -5.71 -4.08
N TYR A 49 2.22 -5.53 -5.39
CA TYR A 49 2.73 -4.38 -6.13
C TYR A 49 1.98 -3.07 -5.84
N THR A 50 0.84 -3.16 -5.21
CA THR A 50 0.01 -2.01 -4.86
C THR A 50 -0.24 -1.88 -3.37
N THR A 51 -0.12 -2.95 -2.58
CA THR A 51 -0.36 -2.96 -1.13
C THR A 51 0.86 -2.55 -0.31
N ASN A 52 2.05 -2.57 -0.92
CA ASN A 52 3.27 -2.06 -0.30
C ASN A 52 3.32 -0.51 -0.37
N TRP A 53 2.27 0.13 0.06
CA TRP A 53 2.01 1.59 -0.04
C TRP A 53 2.97 2.42 0.80
N THR A 54 3.79 1.73 1.53
CA THR A 54 4.70 2.28 2.48
C THR A 54 6.11 2.50 1.94
N SER A 55 6.37 2.09 0.69
CA SER A 55 7.72 2.15 0.14
C SER A 55 7.86 3.21 -0.95
N PHE A 56 7.95 4.48 -0.60
CA PHE A 56 8.64 5.44 -1.45
C PHE A 56 10.15 5.20 -1.34
N LYS A 57 10.69 4.35 -2.18
CA LYS A 57 12.14 4.06 -2.21
C LYS A 57 12.99 5.23 -2.72
N SER A 58 12.40 6.35 -3.06
CA SER A 58 13.10 7.45 -3.72
C SER A 58 13.77 8.46 -2.79
N SER A 59 13.40 8.49 -1.52
CA SER A 59 14.12 9.29 -0.54
C SER A 59 14.56 8.40 0.63
N ALA A 60 15.71 8.73 1.19
CA ALA A 60 16.27 8.02 2.34
C ALA A 60 15.32 8.02 3.56
N TYR A 61 14.29 8.86 3.57
CA TYR A 61 13.34 9.04 4.65
C TYR A 61 12.17 8.09 4.65
N LEU A 62 11.77 7.59 3.49
CA LEU A 62 10.51 6.87 3.35
C LEU A 62 10.71 5.36 3.27
N ARG A 63 11.76 4.85 3.85
CA ARG A 63 12.06 3.41 3.76
C ARG A 63 11.06 2.56 4.47
N ASP A 64 10.28 2.83 5.29
CA ASP A 64 9.26 2.03 5.95
C ASP A 64 8.27 2.98 6.64
N VAL A 65 7.45 3.64 5.86
CA VAL A 65 6.29 4.31 6.42
C VAL A 65 5.45 3.21 7.03
N GLY A 66 5.61 2.97 8.32
CA GLY A 66 4.95 1.91 9.05
C GLY A 66 3.44 2.06 8.99
N GLY A 67 2.89 1.67 7.85
CA GLY A 67 1.47 1.55 7.65
C GLY A 67 1.01 0.14 8.01
N TYR A 68 -0.26 -0.07 7.99
CA TYR A 68 -0.84 -1.39 8.13
C TYR A 68 -0.44 -2.26 6.95
N VAL A 69 0.05 -3.46 7.23
CA VAL A 69 0.16 -4.51 6.23
C VAL A 69 -1.22 -5.12 6.06
N ILE A 70 -1.86 -4.86 4.93
CA ILE A 70 -3.06 -5.60 4.57
C ILE A 70 -2.60 -6.94 4.00
N ASN A 71 -2.70 -7.98 4.80
CA ASN A 71 -2.44 -9.34 4.33
C ASN A 71 -3.65 -9.82 3.53
N HIS A 72 -3.63 -9.56 2.23
CA HIS A 72 -4.71 -9.93 1.33
C HIS A 72 -4.16 -10.90 0.26
N PRO A 73 -4.82 -12.03 0.01
CA PRO A 73 -4.37 -12.96 -1.02
C PRO A 73 -4.47 -12.32 -2.41
N SER A 74 -3.48 -12.56 -3.23
CA SER A 74 -3.47 -12.11 -4.63
C SER A 74 -4.41 -12.90 -5.53
N LEU A 75 -4.67 -14.15 -5.15
CA LEU A 75 -5.56 -15.08 -5.83
C LEU A 75 -6.48 -15.74 -4.80
N VAL A 76 -7.74 -15.93 -5.15
CA VAL A 76 -8.74 -16.60 -4.33
C VAL A 76 -9.32 -17.76 -5.09
N ALA A 77 -9.35 -18.94 -4.47
CA ALA A 77 -9.98 -20.13 -5.04
C ALA A 77 -11.50 -20.02 -4.88
N GLU A 78 -12.22 -20.15 -5.98
CA GLU A 78 -13.67 -20.28 -6.04
C GLU A 78 -14.09 -21.65 -6.55
N LEU A 79 -15.38 -21.99 -6.47
CA LEU A 79 -15.92 -23.26 -7.00
C LEU A 79 -15.67 -23.43 -8.51
N THR A 80 -15.56 -22.33 -9.23
CA THR A 80 -15.38 -22.29 -10.69
C THR A 80 -13.93 -22.06 -11.13
N GLY A 81 -12.98 -22.02 -10.19
CA GLY A 81 -11.56 -21.81 -10.46
C GLY A 81 -10.93 -20.70 -9.63
N LEU A 82 -9.73 -20.25 -10.03
CA LEU A 82 -9.02 -19.16 -9.39
C LEU A 82 -9.53 -17.80 -9.88
N GLU A 83 -9.93 -16.94 -8.97
CA GLU A 83 -10.28 -15.54 -9.26
C GLU A 83 -9.17 -14.59 -8.81
N LYS A 84 -8.93 -13.55 -9.61
CA LYS A 84 -7.90 -12.55 -9.35
C LYS A 84 -8.43 -11.44 -8.47
N VAL A 85 -7.71 -11.13 -7.42
CA VAL A 85 -7.90 -9.89 -6.66
C VAL A 85 -7.31 -8.74 -7.46
N LYS A 86 -8.05 -7.64 -7.58
CA LYS A 86 -7.59 -6.43 -8.24
C LYS A 86 -7.19 -5.41 -7.19
N SER A 87 -6.22 -4.59 -7.50
CA SER A 87 -5.82 -3.51 -6.60
C SER A 87 -5.18 -2.36 -7.38
N TRP A 88 -5.28 -1.17 -6.82
CA TRP A 88 -4.61 0.01 -7.33
C TRP A 88 -4.18 0.93 -6.20
N ALA A 89 -3.16 1.73 -6.45
CA ALA A 89 -2.68 2.71 -5.50
C ALA A 89 -2.13 3.94 -6.22
N VAL A 90 -2.26 5.08 -5.57
CA VAL A 90 -1.63 6.34 -5.97
C VAL A 90 -0.91 6.93 -4.76
N ALA A 91 0.19 7.63 -5.02
CA ALA A 91 0.90 8.33 -3.97
C ALA A 91 1.59 9.58 -4.52
N GLY A 92 1.70 10.59 -3.65
CA GLY A 92 2.36 11.84 -3.93
C GLY A 92 3.26 12.25 -2.78
N LEU A 93 4.37 12.91 -3.12
CA LEU A 93 5.33 13.43 -2.18
C LEU A 93 5.87 14.76 -2.70
N PHE A 94 5.83 15.79 -1.87
CA PHE A 94 6.43 17.09 -2.15
C PHE A 94 7.58 17.32 -1.19
N GLU A 95 8.77 17.54 -1.74
CA GLU A 95 10.00 17.85 -1.04
C GLU A 95 10.31 19.34 -1.19
N HIS A 96 10.54 20.04 -0.07
CA HIS A 96 10.82 21.47 -0.04
C HIS A 96 12.06 21.79 0.80
N TYR A 97 12.95 22.57 0.25
CA TYR A 97 14.17 23.07 0.90
C TYR A 97 13.98 24.52 1.37
N TRP A 98 13.81 24.70 2.67
CA TRP A 98 13.76 26.02 3.32
C TRP A 98 15.10 26.74 3.27
N ALA A 99 16.18 25.96 3.36
CA ALA A 99 17.57 26.38 3.24
C ALA A 99 18.41 25.14 2.88
N PRO A 100 19.69 25.29 2.51
CA PRO A 100 20.54 24.13 2.18
C PRO A 100 20.63 23.07 3.29
N GLN A 101 20.43 23.48 4.55
CA GLN A 101 20.48 22.60 5.71
C GLN A 101 19.10 22.16 6.22
N TYR A 102 18.01 22.68 5.70
CA TYR A 102 16.66 22.38 6.20
C TYR A 102 15.72 21.96 5.10
N ARG A 103 15.12 20.81 5.28
CA ARG A 103 14.21 20.22 4.32
C ARG A 103 12.95 19.71 5.01
N SER A 104 11.81 19.84 4.35
CA SER A 104 10.56 19.20 4.72
C SER A 104 10.05 18.36 3.58
N VAL A 105 9.32 17.30 3.92
CA VAL A 105 8.55 16.52 2.97
C VAL A 105 7.14 16.39 3.48
N VAL A 106 6.16 16.59 2.60
CA VAL A 106 4.76 16.23 2.83
C VAL A 106 4.39 15.15 1.85
N PHE A 107 3.72 14.11 2.31
CA PHE A 107 3.35 12.99 1.46
C PHE A 107 1.97 12.45 1.81
N ALA A 108 1.31 11.85 0.83
CA ALA A 108 0.07 11.13 0.99
C ALA A 108 0.00 9.96 0.02
N SER A 109 -0.72 8.93 0.41
CA SER A 109 -1.07 7.82 -0.48
C SER A 109 -2.50 7.34 -0.24
N TYR A 110 -3.07 6.75 -1.27
CA TYR A 110 -4.36 6.08 -1.24
C TYR A 110 -4.32 4.86 -2.14
N GLY A 111 -5.04 3.83 -1.79
CA GLY A 111 -5.25 2.70 -2.65
C GLY A 111 -6.37 1.81 -2.18
N GLN A 112 -6.72 0.85 -3.02
CA GLN A 112 -7.87 0.01 -2.88
C GLN A 112 -7.55 -1.41 -3.35
N ILE A 113 -8.16 -2.36 -2.67
CA ILE A 113 -8.18 -3.78 -3.03
C ILE A 113 -9.63 -4.16 -3.26
N ASP A 114 -9.92 -4.71 -4.43
CA ASP A 114 -11.23 -5.21 -4.82
C ASP A 114 -11.20 -6.75 -4.82
N ALA A 115 -11.87 -7.34 -3.84
CA ALA A 115 -12.03 -8.78 -3.75
C ALA A 115 -13.06 -9.27 -4.79
N PRO A 116 -12.85 -10.43 -5.44
CA PRO A 116 -13.84 -11.03 -6.31
C PRO A 116 -15.16 -11.29 -5.57
N LYS A 117 -16.29 -11.21 -6.30
CA LYS A 117 -17.62 -11.35 -5.69
C LYS A 117 -17.81 -12.66 -4.94
N GLY A 118 -17.28 -13.76 -5.47
CA GLY A 118 -17.37 -15.07 -4.84
C GLY A 118 -16.48 -15.22 -3.60
N ALA A 119 -15.35 -14.52 -3.55
CA ALA A 119 -14.48 -14.50 -2.37
C ALA A 119 -15.12 -13.77 -1.20
N LYS A 120 -15.95 -12.75 -1.47
CA LYS A 120 -16.72 -12.04 -0.44
C LYS A 120 -17.74 -12.97 0.26
N ALA A 121 -18.24 -13.99 -0.43
CA ALA A 121 -19.24 -14.91 0.10
C ALA A 121 -18.64 -16.06 0.92
N ARG A 122 -17.32 -16.22 0.96
CA ARG A 122 -16.68 -17.37 1.61
C ARG A 122 -15.75 -16.93 2.73
N ALA A 123 -16.17 -17.23 3.94
CA ALA A 123 -15.26 -17.30 5.06
C ALA A 123 -14.38 -18.55 4.92
N TRP A 124 -13.07 -18.39 4.79
CA TRP A 124 -12.15 -19.51 4.92
C TRP A 124 -12.19 -20.01 6.36
N ASN A 125 -12.57 -21.27 6.55
CA ASN A 125 -12.65 -21.94 7.86
C ASN A 125 -13.43 -21.20 8.95
N GLY A 126 -14.46 -20.46 8.60
CA GLY A 126 -15.35 -19.82 9.57
C GLY A 126 -14.80 -18.59 10.28
N THR A 127 -13.61 -18.09 9.91
CA THR A 127 -12.97 -17.04 10.72
C THR A 127 -12.67 -15.73 9.98
N THR A 128 -12.45 -15.73 8.66
CA THR A 128 -12.13 -14.48 7.93
C THR A 128 -12.62 -14.54 6.49
N SER A 129 -13.47 -13.61 6.12
CA SER A 129 -13.80 -13.33 4.72
C SER A 129 -12.87 -12.24 4.20
N PHE A 130 -12.47 -12.36 2.95
CA PHE A 130 -11.72 -11.32 2.27
C PHE A 130 -12.72 -10.40 1.56
N GLY A 131 -13.02 -9.25 2.16
CA GLY A 131 -13.80 -8.19 1.54
C GLY A 131 -12.92 -7.18 0.83
N ASP A 132 -13.54 -6.15 0.28
CA ASP A 132 -12.82 -4.99 -0.24
C ASP A 132 -12.05 -4.31 0.90
N ALA A 133 -10.93 -3.69 0.56
CA ALA A 133 -10.16 -2.94 1.52
C ALA A 133 -9.65 -1.63 0.90
N THR A 134 -9.63 -0.58 1.69
CA THR A 134 -9.01 0.70 1.35
C THR A 134 -8.02 1.09 2.43
N ALA A 135 -6.94 1.73 2.05
CA ALA A 135 -6.05 2.35 2.99
C ALA A 135 -5.54 3.68 2.45
N TRP A 136 -5.27 4.61 3.33
CA TRP A 136 -4.63 5.86 3.00
C TRP A 136 -3.72 6.30 4.14
N ASN A 137 -2.74 7.08 3.79
CA ASN A 137 -1.91 7.74 4.77
C ASN A 137 -1.58 9.17 4.34
N VAL A 138 -1.25 9.98 5.32
CA VAL A 138 -0.69 11.31 5.15
C VAL A 138 0.39 11.51 6.20
N GLY A 139 1.47 12.14 5.83
CA GLY A 139 2.56 12.40 6.76
C GLY A 139 3.42 13.57 6.33
N THR A 140 4.26 13.97 7.25
CA THR A 140 5.25 15.01 7.03
C THR A 140 6.51 14.69 7.80
N ASN A 141 7.63 15.15 7.28
CA ASN A 141 8.89 15.14 8.00
C ASN A 141 9.58 16.49 7.93
N PHE A 142 10.48 16.71 8.87
CA PHE A 142 11.42 17.81 8.87
C PHE A 142 12.83 17.26 9.11
N ALA A 143 13.78 17.71 8.32
CA ALA A 143 15.15 17.25 8.36
C ALA A 143 16.13 18.42 8.50
N TRP A 144 17.13 18.23 9.36
CA TRP A 144 18.29 19.06 9.49
C TRP A 144 19.52 18.32 8.94
N LEU A 145 20.21 18.99 8.00
CA LEU A 145 21.40 18.50 7.31
C LEU A 145 22.62 19.39 7.69
N PRO A 146 23.17 19.25 8.90
CA PRO A 146 24.23 20.14 9.41
C PRO A 146 25.51 20.10 8.58
N THR A 147 25.80 18.95 7.98
CA THR A 147 26.96 18.75 7.10
C THR A 147 26.64 17.70 6.05
N ARG A 148 27.45 17.68 4.98
CA ARG A 148 27.28 16.70 3.92
C ARG A 148 27.32 15.27 4.46
N GLY A 149 26.32 14.47 4.09
CA GLY A 149 26.20 13.07 4.51
C GLY A 149 25.71 12.86 5.95
N PHE A 150 25.33 13.92 6.66
CA PHE A 150 24.73 13.80 8.00
C PHE A 150 23.36 14.45 8.04
N GLU A 151 22.40 13.71 8.57
CA GLU A 151 21.00 14.11 8.59
C GLU A 151 20.32 13.67 9.88
N ILE A 152 19.56 14.58 10.49
CA ILE A 152 18.68 14.32 11.63
C ILE A 152 17.29 14.72 11.22
N GLY A 153 16.32 13.82 11.34
CA GLY A 153 14.95 14.06 10.91
C GLY A 153 13.91 13.52 11.88
N VAL A 154 12.79 14.22 11.96
CA VAL A 154 11.58 13.80 12.65
C VAL A 154 10.47 13.63 11.64
N GLU A 155 9.61 12.63 11.86
CA GLU A 155 8.50 12.32 10.97
C GLU A 155 7.25 11.99 11.78
N VAL A 156 6.11 12.42 11.28
CA VAL A 156 4.79 12.04 11.81
C VAL A 156 3.93 11.57 10.65
N ILE A 157 3.27 10.44 10.85
CA ILE A 157 2.40 9.80 9.86
C ILE A 157 1.08 9.44 10.53
N TYR A 158 -0.01 9.77 9.87
CA TYR A 158 -1.31 9.19 10.16
C TYR A 158 -1.68 8.21 9.04
N ALA A 159 -2.09 7.00 9.40
CA ALA A 159 -2.56 5.98 8.47
C ALA A 159 -3.91 5.44 8.91
N ARG A 160 -4.76 5.13 7.93
CA ARG A 160 -6.07 4.52 8.16
C ARG A 160 -6.34 3.42 7.16
N VAL A 161 -6.87 2.31 7.66
CA VAL A 161 -7.32 1.17 6.87
C VAL A 161 -8.82 0.96 7.12
N THR A 162 -9.56 0.68 6.08
CA THR A 162 -10.95 0.25 6.13
C THR A 162 -11.06 -1.06 5.38
N GLN A 163 -11.66 -2.06 5.99
CA GLN A 163 -11.81 -3.39 5.40
C GLN A 163 -13.22 -3.91 5.63
N ASP A 164 -13.81 -4.51 4.60
CA ASP A 164 -15.06 -5.21 4.70
C ASP A 164 -14.85 -6.59 5.32
N VAL A 165 -15.57 -6.87 6.38
CA VAL A 165 -15.49 -8.12 7.14
C VAL A 165 -16.85 -8.81 7.11
N ALA A 166 -16.91 -10.12 6.81
CA ALA A 166 -18.14 -10.88 6.89
C ALA A 166 -18.59 -11.01 8.35
N LEU A 167 -19.87 -10.86 8.58
CA LEU A 167 -20.46 -10.96 9.91
C LEU A 167 -20.77 -12.40 10.32
N THR A 168 -20.90 -13.34 9.35
CA THR A 168 -21.22 -14.75 9.59
C THR A 168 -20.54 -15.66 8.57
N ALA A 169 -20.40 -16.93 8.87
CA ALA A 169 -19.75 -17.94 8.02
C ALA A 169 -20.37 -18.12 6.61
N ASN A 170 -21.63 -17.73 6.44
CA ASN A 170 -22.37 -17.77 5.15
C ASN A 170 -22.90 -16.38 4.80
N ALA A 171 -22.12 -15.34 5.06
CA ALA A 171 -22.61 -13.99 5.03
C ALA A 171 -22.98 -13.50 3.64
N THR A 172 -24.21 -13.08 3.53
CA THR A 172 -24.70 -12.16 2.49
C THR A 172 -24.49 -10.70 2.88
N SER A 173 -24.07 -10.42 4.12
CA SER A 173 -23.86 -9.07 4.65
C SER A 173 -22.43 -8.89 5.16
N PHE A 174 -21.85 -7.73 4.86
CA PHE A 174 -20.53 -7.30 5.31
C PHE A 174 -20.67 -6.10 6.23
N SER A 175 -19.78 -5.99 7.20
CA SER A 175 -19.58 -4.82 8.03
C SER A 175 -18.23 -4.22 7.69
N SER A 176 -18.21 -2.93 7.41
CA SER A 176 -16.97 -2.20 7.20
C SER A 176 -16.35 -1.86 8.55
N LYS A 177 -15.13 -2.32 8.79
CA LYS A 177 -14.32 -1.96 9.96
C LYS A 177 -13.19 -1.06 9.56
N SER A 178 -12.99 0.00 10.32
CA SER A 178 -11.96 1.00 10.06
C SER A 178 -11.12 1.19 11.32
N ASP A 179 -9.82 1.25 11.12
CA ASP A 179 -8.86 1.54 12.18
C ASP A 179 -7.78 2.50 11.67
N GLY A 180 -7.22 3.31 12.56
CA GLY A 180 -6.21 4.30 12.21
C GLY A 180 -5.23 4.51 13.35
N ASN A 181 -3.97 4.82 12.98
CA ASN A 181 -2.95 5.13 13.97
C ASN A 181 -2.11 6.34 13.57
N VAL A 182 -1.45 6.92 14.57
CA VAL A 182 -0.40 7.93 14.41
C VAL A 182 0.93 7.30 14.77
N THR A 183 1.92 7.45 13.89
CA THR A 183 3.29 6.99 14.14
C THR A 183 4.25 8.17 14.09
N GLY A 184 5.07 8.32 15.13
CA GLY A 184 6.20 9.25 15.16
C GLY A 184 7.52 8.51 14.96
N ARG A 185 8.45 9.12 14.25
CA ARG A 185 9.79 8.56 14.00
C ARG A 185 10.86 9.62 14.15
N LEU A 186 11.96 9.25 14.84
CA LEU A 186 13.21 9.99 14.84
C LEU A 186 14.23 9.19 14.02
N ARG A 187 14.96 9.87 13.14
CA ARG A 187 16.02 9.29 12.33
C ARG A 187 17.29 10.10 12.46
N VAL A 188 18.40 9.40 12.58
CA VAL A 188 19.75 9.95 12.46
C VAL A 188 20.50 9.08 11.45
N GLU A 189 21.02 9.71 10.41
CA GLU A 189 21.76 9.01 9.35
C GLU A 189 23.09 9.70 9.07
N ARG A 190 24.14 8.91 8.88
CA ARG A 190 25.42 9.37 8.39
C ARG A 190 25.90 8.48 7.25
N THR A 191 26.24 9.11 6.14
CA THR A 191 26.85 8.46 4.97
C THR A 191 28.33 8.87 4.94
N PHE A 192 29.23 7.88 4.82
CA PHE A 192 30.67 8.05 4.77
C PHE A 192 31.18 7.98 3.34
#